data_9955bc058b9f7e332666b9be9933a4bb
#
_entry.id   9955bc058b9f7e332666b9be9933a4bb
#
_cell.length_a   1.000
_cell.length_b   1.000
_cell.length_c   1.000
_cell.angle_alpha   90.00
_cell.angle_beta   90.00
_cell.angle_gamma   90.00
#
_symmetry.space_group_name_H-M   'P 1'
#
loop_
_entity.id
_entity.type
_entity.pdbx_description
1 polymer ?
#
loop_
_entity_poly.entity_id
_entity_poly.type
_entity_poly.pdbx_seq_one_letter_code
_entity_poly.pdbx_strand_id
1 'polypeptide(L)'
;MKFVVRLLALCLVPLAAQAQNLSIATGGTGGVYYPLGGGMAAVLSKYVSGMQATAEVTGGSVANLQLISTGKPYLAMTMVDAGLDALKGQDKFTGKPVPVRTLMVMYPNRMHVVTIDGIGISKMADLKGKRVSTGSGGSATEVMAFRVIEAAGLDKDKDMKRERLGVAESGNALKDRKIDAFFWVGGLPTAAVSDLANSPGVKIKLIDHADLVDKMNQKHGKLYIQDRIPKDTYKGMAADNRQATVMNLLVAHENMDEKTAYNIVKTIFDKREELIRVHKEAENFKLENQKSAAAGGIPWHPGAVRYFKEQGIKLE
;
A
#
# COMPACT_ATOMS: atom_id res chain seq x y z
N MET A 1 28.95 -63.98 38.17
CA MET A 1 29.17 -62.74 37.38
C MET A 1 27.89 -62.42 36.61
N LYS A 2 27.11 -61.43 37.05
CA LYS A 2 25.84 -60.97 36.35
C LYS A 2 26.17 -59.71 35.64
N PHE A 3 26.15 -59.69 34.28
CA PHE A 3 26.30 -58.52 33.46
C PHE A 3 24.96 -57.82 33.41
N VAL A 4 24.90 -56.58 33.92
CA VAL A 4 23.75 -55.66 33.77
C VAL A 4 24.02 -54.82 32.54
N VAL A 5 23.29 -55.07 31.44
CA VAL A 5 23.26 -54.22 30.25
C VAL A 5 22.32 -53.09 30.55
N ARG A 6 22.84 -51.83 30.74
CA ARG A 6 22.04 -50.61 30.80
C ARG A 6 21.74 -50.15 29.37
N LEU A 7 20.47 -50.31 28.96
CA LEU A 7 19.95 -49.74 27.74
C LEU A 7 19.77 -48.21 27.95
N LEU A 8 20.59 -47.40 27.28
CA LEU A 8 20.41 -45.95 27.23
C LEU A 8 19.32 -45.67 26.20
N ALA A 9 18.09 -45.39 26.64
CA ALA A 9 17.02 -44.90 25.78
C ALA A 9 17.31 -43.42 25.43
N LEU A 10 17.76 -43.20 24.19
CA LEU A 10 17.94 -41.87 23.61
C LEU A 10 16.52 -41.27 23.33
N CYS A 11 16.01 -40.45 24.24
CA CYS A 11 14.77 -39.68 23.99
C CYS A 11 15.05 -38.66 22.89
N LEU A 12 14.68 -38.99 21.65
CA LEU A 12 14.50 -38.01 20.57
C LEU A 12 13.34 -37.08 20.94
N VAL A 13 13.64 -35.96 21.58
CA VAL A 13 12.69 -34.88 21.76
C VAL A 13 12.46 -34.29 20.36
N PRO A 14 11.26 -34.37 19.78
CA PRO A 14 10.98 -33.67 18.54
C PRO A 14 11.17 -32.17 18.80
N LEU A 15 12.12 -31.52 18.12
CA LEU A 15 12.15 -30.06 18.01
C LEU A 15 10.83 -29.64 17.32
N ALA A 16 9.84 -29.28 18.13
CA ALA A 16 8.68 -28.62 17.62
C ALA A 16 9.17 -27.32 16.95
N ALA A 17 9.15 -27.28 15.63
CA ALA A 17 9.41 -26.04 14.88
C ALA A 17 8.39 -25.01 15.40
N GLN A 18 8.85 -24.01 16.15
CA GLN A 18 7.98 -22.92 16.59
C GLN A 18 7.43 -22.24 15.34
N ALA A 19 6.10 -22.24 15.21
CA ALA A 19 5.45 -21.52 14.14
C ALA A 19 5.80 -20.02 14.23
N GLN A 20 6.37 -19.49 13.17
CA GLN A 20 6.67 -18.07 13.08
C GLN A 20 5.39 -17.32 12.72
N ASN A 21 4.80 -16.65 13.70
CA ASN A 21 3.65 -15.78 13.46
C ASN A 21 4.08 -14.49 12.75
N LEU A 22 3.40 -14.15 11.66
CA LEU A 22 3.70 -12.99 10.84
C LEU A 22 2.41 -12.21 10.56
N SER A 23 2.38 -10.93 10.89
CA SER A 23 1.25 -10.06 10.55
C SER A 23 1.57 -9.22 9.31
N ILE A 24 0.62 -9.11 8.39
CA ILE A 24 0.70 -8.25 7.21
C ILE A 24 -0.22 -7.05 7.43
N ALA A 25 0.37 -5.90 7.73
CA ALA A 25 -0.34 -4.66 7.92
C ALA A 25 -0.81 -4.11 6.56
N THR A 26 -2.10 -3.85 6.42
CA THR A 26 -2.75 -3.56 5.15
C THR A 26 -3.39 -2.15 5.14
N GLY A 27 -4.69 -2.06 5.08
CA GLY A 27 -5.50 -0.84 5.06
C GLY A 27 -6.96 -1.19 5.27
N GLY A 28 -7.87 -0.28 4.98
CA GLY A 28 -9.31 -0.51 5.05
C GLY A 28 -9.78 -1.57 4.04
N THR A 29 -10.84 -2.30 4.38
CA THR A 29 -11.37 -3.44 3.60
C THR A 29 -11.87 -3.07 2.20
N GLY A 30 -12.27 -1.80 1.98
CA GLY A 30 -12.71 -1.31 0.66
C GLY A 30 -11.58 -0.96 -0.32
N GLY A 31 -10.32 -1.06 0.12
CA GLY A 31 -9.12 -0.80 -0.69
C GLY A 31 -8.49 -2.07 -1.25
N VAL A 32 -7.31 -1.91 -1.86
CA VAL A 32 -6.57 -3.00 -2.53
C VAL A 32 -5.62 -3.74 -1.59
N TYR A 33 -5.08 -3.07 -0.57
CA TYR A 33 -4.14 -3.68 0.37
C TYR A 33 -4.73 -4.88 1.11
N TYR A 34 -5.96 -4.77 1.59
CA TYR A 34 -6.56 -5.82 2.41
C TYR A 34 -6.75 -7.15 1.66
N PRO A 35 -7.39 -7.20 0.49
CA PRO A 35 -7.51 -8.46 -0.25
C PRO A 35 -6.14 -9.03 -0.65
N LEU A 36 -5.19 -8.21 -1.13
CA LEU A 36 -3.85 -8.68 -1.47
C LEU A 36 -3.09 -9.19 -0.25
N GLY A 37 -3.19 -8.51 0.90
CA GLY A 37 -2.58 -8.96 2.16
C GLY A 37 -3.15 -10.29 2.64
N GLY A 38 -4.46 -10.47 2.51
CA GLY A 38 -5.13 -11.75 2.78
C GLY A 38 -4.63 -12.87 1.88
N GLY A 39 -4.52 -12.59 0.58
CA GLY A 39 -3.95 -13.52 -0.40
C GLY A 39 -2.49 -13.87 -0.09
N MET A 40 -1.65 -12.88 0.22
CA MET A 40 -0.26 -13.11 0.64
C MET A 40 -0.19 -13.93 1.91
N ALA A 41 -1.01 -13.64 2.91
CA ALA A 41 -1.06 -14.38 4.17
C ALA A 41 -1.38 -15.87 3.93
N ALA A 42 -2.39 -16.14 3.09
CA ALA A 42 -2.76 -17.50 2.71
C ALA A 42 -1.63 -18.24 1.97
N VAL A 43 -1.00 -17.58 0.99
CA VAL A 43 0.13 -18.13 0.22
C VAL A 43 1.34 -18.40 1.12
N LEU A 44 1.72 -17.47 1.98
CA LEU A 44 2.86 -17.62 2.88
C LEU A 44 2.62 -18.75 3.90
N SER A 45 1.44 -18.81 4.51
CA SER A 45 1.10 -19.87 5.47
C SER A 45 1.06 -21.25 4.82
N LYS A 46 0.67 -21.33 3.55
CA LYS A 46 0.56 -22.60 2.80
C LYS A 46 1.92 -23.12 2.33
N TYR A 47 2.82 -22.23 1.88
CA TYR A 47 4.01 -22.62 1.14
C TYR A 47 5.34 -22.38 1.87
N VAL A 48 5.36 -21.59 2.95
CA VAL A 48 6.54 -21.40 3.79
C VAL A 48 6.41 -22.24 5.05
N SER A 49 7.23 -23.29 5.14
CA SER A 49 7.18 -24.20 6.27
C SER A 49 7.38 -23.48 7.61
N GLY A 50 6.50 -23.73 8.57
CA GLY A 50 6.55 -23.14 9.90
C GLY A 50 6.08 -21.68 9.96
N MET A 51 5.55 -21.09 8.88
CA MET A 51 5.00 -19.73 8.89
C MET A 51 3.49 -19.73 9.05
N GLN A 52 2.99 -18.85 9.93
CA GLN A 52 1.57 -18.54 10.11
C GLN A 52 1.39 -17.04 9.86
N ALA A 53 0.87 -16.68 8.71
CA ALA A 53 0.67 -15.28 8.33
C ALA A 53 -0.82 -14.89 8.43
N THR A 54 -1.09 -13.66 8.86
CA THR A 54 -2.43 -13.07 8.93
C THR A 54 -2.42 -11.65 8.37
N ALA A 55 -3.53 -11.20 7.79
CA ALA A 55 -3.68 -9.82 7.33
C ALA A 55 -4.40 -8.99 8.40
N GLU A 56 -3.85 -7.81 8.71
CA GLU A 56 -4.44 -6.86 9.65
C GLU A 56 -5.04 -5.65 8.92
N VAL A 57 -6.26 -5.27 9.29
CA VAL A 57 -6.87 -4.00 8.88
C VAL A 57 -6.24 -2.87 9.68
N THR A 58 -5.80 -1.82 8.99
CA THR A 58 -5.14 -0.65 9.59
C THR A 58 -5.65 0.65 8.97
N GLY A 59 -5.13 1.79 9.44
CA GLY A 59 -5.34 3.08 8.79
C GLY A 59 -4.64 3.23 7.44
N GLY A 60 -3.69 2.35 7.10
CA GLY A 60 -2.87 2.39 5.88
C GLY A 60 -1.40 2.67 6.16
N SER A 61 -0.67 3.16 5.16
CA SER A 61 0.81 3.20 5.13
C SER A 61 1.48 3.80 6.36
N VAL A 62 0.98 4.91 6.89
CA VAL A 62 1.58 5.56 8.08
C VAL A 62 1.42 4.66 9.30
N ALA A 63 0.21 4.13 9.53
CA ALA A 63 -0.05 3.18 10.62
C ALA A 63 0.80 1.90 10.47
N ASN A 64 0.93 1.40 9.24
CA ASN A 64 1.73 0.21 8.93
C ASN A 64 3.22 0.42 9.26
N LEU A 65 3.78 1.56 8.90
CA LEU A 65 5.16 1.91 9.21
C LEU A 65 5.40 2.12 10.71
N GLN A 66 4.39 2.61 11.45
CA GLN A 66 4.43 2.65 12.92
C GLN A 66 4.46 1.24 13.53
N LEU A 67 3.76 0.26 12.94
CA LEU A 67 3.86 -1.14 13.36
C LEU A 67 5.27 -1.71 13.07
N ILE A 68 5.85 -1.42 11.89
CA ILE A 68 7.24 -1.78 11.57
C ILE A 68 8.21 -1.22 12.62
N SER A 69 8.05 0.04 13.05
CA SER A 69 8.94 0.67 14.04
C SER A 69 9.02 -0.07 15.38
N THR A 70 8.08 -0.96 15.68
CA THR A 70 8.08 -1.77 16.92
C THR A 70 9.11 -2.91 16.90
N GLY A 71 9.69 -3.23 15.75
CA GLY A 71 10.61 -4.36 15.58
C GLY A 71 9.96 -5.75 15.69
N LYS A 72 8.63 -5.81 15.82
CA LYS A 72 7.88 -7.07 15.82
C LYS A 72 7.82 -7.67 14.40
N PRO A 73 7.47 -8.97 14.24
CA PRO A 73 7.44 -9.65 12.94
C PRO A 73 6.24 -9.19 12.09
N TYR A 74 6.35 -7.98 11.52
CA TYR A 74 5.40 -7.40 10.59
C TYR A 74 5.96 -7.36 9.16
N LEU A 75 5.08 -7.63 8.19
CA LEU A 75 5.18 -7.06 6.85
C LEU A 75 4.25 -5.85 6.78
N ALA A 76 4.61 -4.86 6.00
CA ALA A 76 3.75 -3.70 5.79
C ALA A 76 3.63 -3.37 4.31
N MET A 77 2.42 -3.10 3.87
CA MET A 77 2.17 -2.47 2.58
C MET A 77 2.25 -0.96 2.77
N THR A 78 3.04 -0.28 1.96
CA THR A 78 3.22 1.17 2.07
C THR A 78 3.43 1.84 0.72
N MET A 79 3.05 3.09 0.62
CA MET A 79 3.44 3.95 -0.49
C MET A 79 4.89 4.40 -0.31
N VAL A 80 5.62 4.55 -1.41
CA VAL A 80 7.04 4.94 -1.41
C VAL A 80 7.27 6.26 -0.68
N ASP A 81 6.43 7.26 -0.90
CA ASP A 81 6.55 8.58 -0.28
C ASP A 81 6.45 8.52 1.27
N ALA A 82 5.45 7.80 1.80
CA ALA A 82 5.32 7.59 3.24
C ALA A 82 6.48 6.74 3.80
N GLY A 83 6.94 5.73 3.05
CA GLY A 83 8.10 4.91 3.42
C GLY A 83 9.39 5.72 3.51
N LEU A 84 9.59 6.64 2.58
CA LEU A 84 10.75 7.54 2.57
C LEU A 84 10.70 8.57 3.71
N ASP A 85 9.51 9.14 3.98
CA ASP A 85 9.31 10.03 5.12
C ASP A 85 9.60 9.28 6.45
N ALA A 86 9.16 8.03 6.56
CA ALA A 86 9.43 7.20 7.73
C ALA A 86 10.92 6.89 7.90
N LEU A 87 11.61 6.48 6.82
CA LEU A 87 13.05 6.20 6.84
C LEU A 87 13.85 7.43 7.28
N LYS A 88 13.44 8.63 6.81
CA LYS A 88 14.13 9.89 7.12
C LYS A 88 13.66 10.54 8.43
N GLY A 89 12.64 10.01 9.10
CA GLY A 89 12.06 10.65 10.27
C GLY A 89 11.44 12.02 9.96
N GLN A 90 10.69 12.11 8.87
CA GLN A 90 10.04 13.34 8.38
C GLN A 90 8.51 13.23 8.43
N ASP A 91 7.81 14.35 8.21
CA ASP A 91 6.34 14.46 8.21
C ASP A 91 5.72 13.78 9.46
N LYS A 92 4.93 12.73 9.29
CA LYS A 92 4.28 11.97 10.37
C LYS A 92 5.27 11.22 11.29
N PHE A 93 6.52 11.14 10.89
CA PHE A 93 7.60 10.44 11.61
C PHE A 93 8.68 11.39 12.14
N THR A 94 8.41 12.71 12.22
CA THR A 94 9.37 13.72 12.63
C THR A 94 10.09 13.34 13.94
N GLY A 95 11.43 13.25 13.86
CA GLY A 95 12.30 12.87 14.98
C GLY A 95 12.27 11.38 15.36
N LYS A 96 11.54 10.54 14.61
CA LYS A 96 11.41 9.11 14.88
C LYS A 96 11.58 8.30 13.59
N PRO A 97 12.80 8.20 13.02
CA PRO A 97 13.05 7.42 11.83
C PRO A 97 12.72 5.95 12.06
N VAL A 98 12.20 5.30 11.02
CA VAL A 98 11.82 3.88 11.05
C VAL A 98 12.87 3.09 10.26
N PRO A 99 13.47 2.03 10.82
CA PRO A 99 14.46 1.20 10.15
C PRO A 99 13.79 0.22 9.17
N VAL A 100 13.18 0.79 8.14
CA VAL A 100 12.41 0.07 7.13
C VAL A 100 13.32 -0.41 5.99
N ARG A 101 13.02 -1.62 5.46
CA ARG A 101 13.69 -2.23 4.29
C ARG A 101 12.65 -2.70 3.28
N THR A 102 12.95 -2.47 2.00
CA THR A 102 12.12 -2.91 0.88
C THR A 102 12.27 -4.41 0.65
N LEU A 103 11.17 -5.12 0.59
CA LEU A 103 11.12 -6.51 0.16
C LEU A 103 10.79 -6.63 -1.32
N MET A 104 9.81 -5.86 -1.81
CA MET A 104 9.47 -5.79 -3.22
C MET A 104 8.72 -4.52 -3.58
N VAL A 105 8.84 -4.10 -4.84
CA VAL A 105 7.96 -3.11 -5.48
C VAL A 105 6.71 -3.85 -5.95
N MET A 106 5.53 -3.34 -5.59
CA MET A 106 4.27 -4.02 -5.86
C MET A 106 3.59 -3.51 -7.13
N TYR A 107 2.86 -2.43 -7.06
CA TYR A 107 2.06 -1.88 -8.16
C TYR A 107 1.95 -0.36 -8.08
N PRO A 108 1.64 0.32 -9.19
CA PRO A 108 1.42 1.76 -9.21
C PRO A 108 0.11 2.10 -8.46
N ASN A 109 0.21 3.03 -7.53
CA ASN A 109 -0.89 3.49 -6.69
C ASN A 109 -1.37 4.86 -7.18
N ARG A 110 -2.59 4.94 -7.67
CA ARG A 110 -3.13 6.08 -8.40
C ARG A 110 -4.01 6.96 -7.52
N MET A 111 -3.77 8.27 -7.56
CA MET A 111 -4.61 9.23 -6.85
C MET A 111 -5.93 9.41 -7.59
N HIS A 112 -7.02 9.13 -6.88
CA HIS A 112 -8.38 9.45 -7.31
C HIS A 112 -8.85 10.70 -6.55
N VAL A 113 -9.30 11.72 -7.24
CA VAL A 113 -10.06 12.82 -6.68
C VAL A 113 -11.48 12.66 -7.18
N VAL A 114 -12.32 12.05 -6.35
CA VAL A 114 -13.64 11.55 -6.74
C VAL A 114 -14.73 12.51 -6.33
N THR A 115 -15.62 12.81 -7.25
CA THR A 115 -16.90 13.49 -7.03
C THR A 115 -18.00 12.83 -7.87
N ILE A 116 -19.21 13.35 -7.83
CA ILE A 116 -20.33 12.88 -8.65
C ILE A 116 -21.01 14.07 -9.39
N ASP A 117 -21.69 13.78 -10.48
CA ASP A 117 -22.43 14.78 -11.24
C ASP A 117 -23.40 15.57 -10.35
N GLY A 118 -23.57 16.86 -10.66
CA GLY A 118 -24.47 17.77 -9.96
C GLY A 118 -23.88 18.44 -8.71
N ILE A 119 -22.62 18.16 -8.32
CA ILE A 119 -21.94 18.84 -7.18
C ILE A 119 -21.24 20.14 -7.63
N GLY A 120 -20.96 20.29 -8.92
CA GLY A 120 -20.32 21.50 -9.46
C GLY A 120 -18.80 21.51 -9.30
N ILE A 121 -18.15 20.32 -9.17
CA ILE A 121 -16.69 20.17 -9.14
C ILE A 121 -16.23 19.65 -10.50
N SER A 122 -15.31 20.36 -11.17
CA SER A 122 -14.74 19.99 -12.47
C SER A 122 -13.22 20.11 -12.54
N LYS A 123 -12.59 20.81 -11.60
CA LYS A 123 -11.15 21.02 -11.47
C LYS A 123 -10.77 21.15 -9.99
N MET A 124 -9.49 21.03 -9.67
CA MET A 124 -8.99 21.09 -8.29
C MET A 124 -9.40 22.37 -7.56
N ALA A 125 -9.40 23.52 -8.25
CA ALA A 125 -9.80 24.80 -7.65
C ALA A 125 -11.26 24.83 -7.15
N ASP A 126 -12.14 23.99 -7.70
CA ASP A 126 -13.56 23.92 -7.31
C ASP A 126 -13.77 23.22 -5.96
N LEU A 127 -12.70 22.63 -5.37
CA LEU A 127 -12.73 22.07 -4.02
C LEU A 127 -12.81 23.16 -2.93
N LYS A 128 -12.55 24.43 -3.28
CA LYS A 128 -12.65 25.54 -2.33
C LYS A 128 -14.08 25.67 -1.78
N GLY A 129 -14.19 25.72 -0.45
CA GLY A 129 -15.47 25.78 0.28
C GLY A 129 -16.23 24.45 0.38
N LYS A 130 -15.73 23.39 -0.23
CA LYS A 130 -16.39 22.06 -0.26
C LYS A 130 -16.06 21.20 0.98
N ARG A 131 -16.91 20.21 1.23
CA ARG A 131 -16.69 19.16 2.21
C ARG A 131 -15.90 18.03 1.54
N VAL A 132 -14.66 17.81 1.98
CA VAL A 132 -13.72 16.93 1.28
C VAL A 132 -13.10 15.92 2.24
N SER A 133 -13.27 14.63 1.96
CA SER A 133 -12.51 13.61 2.67
C SER A 133 -11.11 13.47 2.07
N THR A 134 -10.09 13.57 2.91
CA THR A 134 -8.67 13.50 2.50
C THR A 134 -8.03 12.14 2.77
N GLY A 135 -8.84 11.13 3.11
CA GLY A 135 -8.37 9.80 3.48
C GLY A 135 -8.43 9.56 4.98
N SER A 136 -8.34 8.31 5.40
CA SER A 136 -8.36 7.92 6.82
C SER A 136 -7.15 8.46 7.58
N GLY A 137 -7.33 8.65 8.88
CA GLY A 137 -6.21 8.95 9.76
C GLY A 137 -5.17 7.82 9.73
N GLY A 138 -3.88 8.18 9.63
CA GLY A 138 -2.80 7.19 9.51
C GLY A 138 -2.61 6.60 8.13
N SER A 139 -3.26 7.15 7.09
CA SER A 139 -3.07 6.74 5.69
C SER A 139 -2.05 7.61 4.96
N ALA A 140 -1.36 7.04 3.98
CA ALA A 140 -0.60 7.83 3.01
C ALA A 140 -1.52 8.51 1.99
N THR A 141 -2.78 8.09 1.85
CA THR A 141 -3.79 8.85 1.10
C THR A 141 -3.89 10.28 1.64
N GLU A 142 -3.97 10.46 2.97
CA GLU A 142 -4.02 11.79 3.59
C GLU A 142 -2.74 12.59 3.31
N VAL A 143 -1.57 11.94 3.40
CA VAL A 143 -0.27 12.58 3.11
C VAL A 143 -0.22 13.07 1.67
N MET A 144 -0.51 12.20 0.69
CA MET A 144 -0.47 12.55 -0.72
C MET A 144 -1.57 13.56 -1.09
N ALA A 145 -2.77 13.47 -0.49
CA ALA A 145 -3.84 14.43 -0.68
C ALA A 145 -3.39 15.85 -0.30
N PHE A 146 -2.68 16.00 0.81
CA PHE A 146 -2.13 17.30 1.23
C PHE A 146 -1.12 17.85 0.22
N ARG A 147 -0.28 17.00 -0.33
CA ARG A 147 0.72 17.37 -1.35
C ARG A 147 0.05 17.81 -2.67
N VAL A 148 -1.02 17.12 -3.08
CA VAL A 148 -1.81 17.49 -4.27
C VAL A 148 -2.58 18.80 -4.04
N ILE A 149 -3.24 18.95 -2.88
CA ILE A 149 -3.97 20.17 -2.51
C ILE A 149 -3.04 21.39 -2.51
N GLU A 150 -1.87 21.25 -1.88
CA GLU A 150 -0.86 22.31 -1.85
C GLU A 150 -0.33 22.65 -3.25
N ALA A 151 -0.01 21.63 -4.07
CA ALA A 151 0.44 21.84 -5.45
C ALA A 151 -0.61 22.55 -6.31
N ALA A 152 -1.91 22.34 -6.00
CA ALA A 152 -3.02 23.05 -6.62
C ALA A 152 -3.19 24.50 -6.12
N GLY A 153 -2.37 24.97 -5.17
CA GLY A 153 -2.45 26.30 -4.58
C GLY A 153 -3.58 26.48 -3.56
N LEU A 154 -4.07 25.35 -2.99
CA LEU A 154 -5.12 25.36 -1.98
C LEU A 154 -4.54 25.06 -0.60
N ASP A 155 -5.18 25.60 0.44
CA ASP A 155 -4.92 25.31 1.84
C ASP A 155 -5.92 24.27 2.36
N LYS A 156 -5.42 23.11 2.77
CA LYS A 156 -6.24 21.98 3.25
C LYS A 156 -7.08 22.29 4.49
N ASP A 157 -6.70 23.28 5.30
CA ASP A 157 -7.37 23.62 6.54
C ASP A 157 -8.26 24.87 6.42
N LYS A 158 -7.98 25.77 5.44
CA LYS A 158 -8.71 27.03 5.25
C LYS A 158 -9.67 26.99 4.06
N ASP A 159 -9.29 26.30 2.98
CA ASP A 159 -10.04 26.34 1.72
C ASP A 159 -11.10 25.24 1.63
N MET A 160 -11.19 24.31 2.57
CA MET A 160 -12.18 23.23 2.55
C MET A 160 -12.61 22.78 3.95
N LYS A 161 -13.79 22.17 4.04
CA LYS A 161 -14.26 21.48 5.25
C LYS A 161 -13.77 20.03 5.15
N ARG A 162 -12.69 19.74 5.87
CA ARG A 162 -11.97 18.47 5.74
C ARG A 162 -12.52 17.40 6.64
N GLU A 163 -12.74 16.20 6.05
CA GLU A 163 -13.09 14.96 6.73
C GLU A 163 -11.95 13.94 6.58
N ARG A 164 -11.89 12.97 7.50
CA ARG A 164 -10.85 11.93 7.55
C ARG A 164 -11.49 10.54 7.54
N LEU A 165 -12.00 10.16 6.37
CA LEU A 165 -12.72 8.91 6.18
C LEU A 165 -11.92 7.92 5.34
N GLY A 166 -12.08 6.62 5.58
CA GLY A 166 -11.60 5.58 4.69
C GLY A 166 -12.34 5.60 3.35
N VAL A 167 -11.85 4.84 2.36
CA VAL A 167 -12.42 4.89 1.00
C VAL A 167 -13.87 4.42 0.96
N ALA A 168 -14.24 3.39 1.72
CA ALA A 168 -15.60 2.88 1.77
C ALA A 168 -16.56 3.89 2.42
N GLU A 169 -16.16 4.47 3.55
CA GLU A 169 -16.91 5.50 4.25
C GLU A 169 -17.03 6.78 3.40
N SER A 170 -15.96 7.15 2.69
CA SER A 170 -15.96 8.29 1.75
C SER A 170 -16.94 8.07 0.60
N GLY A 171 -16.96 6.87 0.00
CA GLY A 171 -17.90 6.50 -1.05
C GLY A 171 -19.36 6.59 -0.58
N ASN A 172 -19.64 6.05 0.61
CA ASN A 172 -20.98 6.14 1.22
C ASN A 172 -21.37 7.59 1.55
N ALA A 173 -20.45 8.36 2.15
CA ALA A 173 -20.70 9.77 2.48
C ALA A 173 -20.93 10.64 1.24
N LEU A 174 -20.23 10.37 0.13
CA LEU A 174 -20.44 11.07 -1.14
C LEU A 174 -21.79 10.70 -1.77
N LYS A 175 -22.13 9.41 -1.78
CA LYS A 175 -23.45 8.94 -2.23
C LYS A 175 -24.59 9.60 -1.45
N ASP A 176 -24.45 9.71 -0.14
CA ASP A 176 -25.42 10.34 0.75
C ASP A 176 -25.38 11.90 0.74
N ARG A 177 -24.55 12.51 -0.10
CA ARG A 177 -24.36 13.97 -0.18
C ARG A 177 -23.87 14.60 1.14
N LYS A 178 -23.22 13.82 2.02
CA LYS A 178 -22.61 14.30 3.27
C LYS A 178 -21.25 14.94 3.04
N ILE A 179 -20.54 14.53 1.99
CA ILE A 179 -19.33 15.17 1.44
C ILE A 179 -19.53 15.49 -0.04
N ASP A 180 -18.66 16.32 -0.59
CA ASP A 180 -18.73 16.79 -1.98
C ASP A 180 -17.67 16.15 -2.88
N ALA A 181 -16.55 15.71 -2.28
CA ALA A 181 -15.48 14.98 -2.95
C ALA A 181 -14.65 14.17 -1.94
N PHE A 182 -13.89 13.23 -2.42
CA PHE A 182 -12.87 12.55 -1.61
C PHE A 182 -11.61 12.24 -2.40
N PHE A 183 -10.49 12.20 -1.68
CA PHE A 183 -9.20 11.71 -2.14
C PHE A 183 -9.04 10.24 -1.78
N TRP A 184 -8.50 9.46 -2.70
CA TRP A 184 -8.14 8.08 -2.49
C TRP A 184 -6.93 7.73 -3.33
N VAL A 185 -5.93 7.08 -2.74
CA VAL A 185 -4.79 6.52 -3.49
C VAL A 185 -4.90 5.00 -3.45
N GLY A 186 -5.05 4.39 -4.62
CA GLY A 186 -5.28 2.95 -4.71
C GLY A 186 -4.91 2.34 -6.06
N GLY A 187 -4.84 1.01 -6.06
CA GLY A 187 -4.78 0.20 -7.28
C GLY A 187 -6.12 0.14 -8.00
N LEU A 188 -6.12 -0.40 -9.20
CA LEU A 188 -7.26 -0.47 -10.09
C LEU A 188 -7.75 -1.91 -10.31
N PRO A 189 -9.09 -2.14 -10.30
CA PRO A 189 -10.09 -1.25 -9.74
C PRO A 189 -10.08 -1.28 -8.21
N THR A 190 -10.45 -0.16 -7.56
CA THR A 190 -10.73 -0.15 -6.11
C THR A 190 -12.17 -0.53 -5.86
N ALA A 191 -12.44 -1.53 -5.02
CA ALA A 191 -13.78 -2.06 -4.78
C ALA A 191 -14.78 -0.98 -4.33
N ALA A 192 -14.44 -0.17 -3.32
CA ALA A 192 -15.32 0.87 -2.81
C ALA A 192 -15.65 1.97 -3.85
N VAL A 193 -14.71 2.27 -4.77
CA VAL A 193 -14.97 3.22 -5.88
C VAL A 193 -15.88 2.58 -6.93
N SER A 194 -15.70 1.28 -7.21
CA SER A 194 -16.58 0.52 -8.10
C SER A 194 -18.00 0.43 -7.54
N ASP A 195 -18.15 0.20 -6.24
CA ASP A 195 -19.46 0.14 -5.56
C ASP A 195 -20.19 1.50 -5.65
N LEU A 196 -19.47 2.60 -5.42
CA LEU A 196 -20.02 3.94 -5.62
C LEU A 196 -20.47 4.14 -7.08
N ALA A 197 -19.61 3.80 -8.04
CA ALA A 197 -19.87 3.98 -9.47
C ALA A 197 -21.06 3.15 -9.98
N ASN A 198 -21.34 2.01 -9.32
CA ASN A 198 -22.49 1.14 -9.63
C ASN A 198 -23.76 1.48 -8.85
N SER A 199 -23.72 2.43 -7.90
CA SER A 199 -24.88 2.85 -7.13
C SER A 199 -25.96 3.49 -8.02
N PRO A 200 -27.25 3.19 -7.83
CA PRO A 200 -28.33 3.79 -8.61
C PRO A 200 -28.30 5.33 -8.51
N GLY A 201 -28.47 6.00 -9.67
CA GLY A 201 -28.50 7.47 -9.74
C GLY A 201 -27.15 8.18 -9.52
N VAL A 202 -26.05 7.42 -9.35
CA VAL A 202 -24.71 7.97 -9.23
C VAL A 202 -24.02 7.94 -10.59
N LYS A 203 -23.46 9.07 -10.98
CA LYS A 203 -22.52 9.19 -12.09
C LYS A 203 -21.22 9.76 -11.55
N ILE A 204 -20.23 8.89 -11.46
CA ILE A 204 -18.91 9.21 -10.90
C ILE A 204 -18.15 10.16 -11.85
N LYS A 205 -17.34 11.04 -11.24
CA LYS A 205 -16.42 11.92 -11.95
C LYS A 205 -15.10 11.95 -11.20
N LEU A 206 -13.99 11.76 -11.90
CA LEU A 206 -12.65 11.92 -11.39
C LEU A 206 -12.05 13.23 -11.90
N ILE A 207 -11.37 13.97 -11.03
CA ILE A 207 -10.80 15.28 -11.34
C ILE A 207 -9.33 15.11 -11.74
N ASP A 208 -8.99 15.65 -12.92
CA ASP A 208 -7.62 15.64 -13.44
C ASP A 208 -6.69 16.52 -12.58
N HIS A 209 -5.45 16.04 -12.38
CA HIS A 209 -4.42 16.76 -11.62
C HIS A 209 -2.99 16.28 -11.95
N ALA A 210 -2.77 15.63 -13.10
CA ALA A 210 -1.43 15.18 -13.50
C ALA A 210 -0.45 16.34 -13.72
N ASP A 211 -0.95 17.51 -14.08
CA ASP A 211 -0.18 18.76 -14.23
C ASP A 211 0.47 19.26 -12.93
N LEU A 212 0.02 18.74 -11.78
CA LEU A 212 0.57 19.08 -10.46
C LEU A 212 1.82 18.27 -10.09
N VAL A 213 2.10 17.19 -10.82
CA VAL A 213 3.18 16.23 -10.48
C VAL A 213 4.54 16.90 -10.40
N ASP A 214 4.85 17.82 -11.32
CA ASP A 214 6.15 18.51 -11.31
C ASP A 214 6.34 19.37 -10.07
N LYS A 215 5.29 20.09 -9.63
CA LYS A 215 5.31 20.86 -8.39
C LYS A 215 5.46 19.96 -7.16
N MET A 216 4.76 18.82 -7.13
CA MET A 216 4.92 17.83 -6.07
C MET A 216 6.36 17.31 -6.00
N ASN A 217 6.94 16.96 -7.15
CA ASN A 217 8.30 16.45 -7.24
C ASN A 217 9.37 17.48 -6.86
N GLN A 218 9.18 18.75 -7.18
CA GLN A 218 10.08 19.83 -6.77
C GLN A 218 10.18 19.94 -5.25
N LYS A 219 9.08 19.72 -4.54
CA LYS A 219 9.03 19.88 -3.09
C LYS A 219 9.35 18.58 -2.32
N HIS A 220 8.90 17.44 -2.82
CA HIS A 220 8.92 16.16 -2.08
C HIS A 220 9.86 15.10 -2.68
N GLY A 221 10.63 15.46 -3.73
CA GLY A 221 11.51 14.54 -4.45
C GLY A 221 10.80 13.84 -5.61
N LYS A 222 11.57 13.25 -6.53
CA LYS A 222 11.10 12.61 -7.76
C LYS A 222 10.43 11.26 -7.49
N LEU A 223 9.30 11.27 -6.77
CA LEU A 223 8.55 10.08 -6.35
C LEU A 223 7.25 9.88 -7.14
N TYR A 224 6.71 10.96 -7.70
CA TYR A 224 5.42 10.97 -8.36
C TYR A 224 5.59 10.95 -9.86
N ILE A 225 4.71 10.22 -10.55
CA ILE A 225 4.67 10.17 -12.01
C ILE A 225 3.29 10.57 -12.51
N GLN A 226 3.23 11.19 -13.69
CA GLN A 226 1.99 11.42 -14.40
C GLN A 226 1.50 10.09 -14.98
N ASP A 227 0.26 9.73 -14.70
CA ASP A 227 -0.36 8.49 -15.17
C ASP A 227 -1.85 8.72 -15.44
N ARG A 228 -2.57 7.68 -15.79
CA ARG A 228 -3.99 7.75 -16.06
C ARG A 228 -4.76 6.58 -15.43
N ILE A 229 -6.01 6.86 -15.08
CA ILE A 229 -7.03 5.84 -14.81
C ILE A 229 -7.86 5.72 -16.08
N PRO A 230 -7.84 4.56 -16.77
CA PRO A 230 -8.62 4.36 -18.00
C PRO A 230 -10.13 4.56 -17.76
N LYS A 231 -10.83 5.15 -18.72
CA LYS A 231 -12.28 5.43 -18.64
C LYS A 231 -13.14 4.20 -18.34
N ASP A 232 -12.67 3.02 -18.76
CA ASP A 232 -13.40 1.78 -18.59
C ASP A 232 -13.15 1.13 -17.21
N THR A 233 -12.36 1.79 -16.32
CA THR A 233 -12.06 1.27 -14.98
C THR A 233 -13.29 1.31 -14.07
N TYR A 234 -14.07 2.39 -14.13
CA TYR A 234 -15.26 2.56 -13.31
C TYR A 234 -16.45 2.99 -14.19
N LYS A 235 -17.62 2.43 -13.90
CA LYS A 235 -18.85 2.77 -14.61
C LYS A 235 -19.15 4.26 -14.54
N GLY A 236 -19.49 4.87 -15.68
CA GLY A 236 -19.91 6.28 -15.76
C GLY A 236 -18.76 7.27 -15.97
N MET A 237 -17.50 6.85 -16.01
CA MET A 237 -16.41 7.72 -16.44
C MET A 237 -16.57 8.10 -17.92
N ALA A 238 -16.49 9.40 -18.23
CA ALA A 238 -16.63 9.90 -19.61
C ALA A 238 -15.32 9.85 -20.40
N ALA A 239 -14.17 9.92 -19.72
CA ALA A 239 -12.84 9.96 -20.31
C ALA A 239 -11.82 9.35 -19.34
N ASP A 240 -10.60 9.08 -19.83
CA ASP A 240 -9.46 8.76 -18.97
C ASP A 240 -9.22 9.91 -17.98
N ASN A 241 -8.92 9.58 -16.74
CA ASN A 241 -8.53 10.57 -15.73
C ASN A 241 -7.01 10.67 -15.66
N ARG A 242 -6.46 11.84 -15.87
CA ARG A 242 -5.03 12.14 -15.79
C ARG A 242 -4.66 12.55 -14.36
N GLN A 243 -3.77 11.83 -13.72
CA GLN A 243 -3.55 11.93 -12.29
C GLN A 243 -2.10 11.66 -11.86
N ALA A 244 -1.80 11.90 -10.56
CA ALA A 244 -0.52 11.58 -9.95
C ALA A 244 -0.50 10.13 -9.44
N THR A 245 0.59 9.43 -9.69
CA THR A 245 0.83 8.04 -9.25
C THR A 245 2.10 7.95 -8.43
N VAL A 246 2.11 7.06 -7.44
CA VAL A 246 3.27 6.68 -6.63
C VAL A 246 3.35 5.16 -6.54
N MET A 247 4.54 4.57 -6.40
CA MET A 247 4.65 3.12 -6.27
C MET A 247 4.29 2.63 -4.87
N ASN A 248 3.79 1.41 -4.80
CA ASN A 248 3.61 0.65 -3.55
C ASN A 248 4.75 -0.32 -3.33
N LEU A 249 5.10 -0.50 -2.07
CA LEU A 249 6.10 -1.45 -1.60
C LEU A 249 5.51 -2.42 -0.59
N LEU A 250 6.04 -3.62 -0.57
CA LEU A 250 6.03 -4.48 0.60
C LEU A 250 7.35 -4.25 1.34
N VAL A 251 7.27 -3.97 2.63
CA VAL A 251 8.43 -3.65 3.47
C VAL A 251 8.42 -4.45 4.77
N ALA A 252 9.59 -4.54 5.40
CA ALA A 252 9.79 -5.14 6.72
C ALA A 252 10.73 -4.26 7.57
N HIS A 253 10.84 -4.58 8.86
CA HIS A 253 11.89 -4.03 9.71
C HIS A 253 13.26 -4.59 9.32
N GLU A 254 14.33 -3.80 9.46
CA GLU A 254 15.69 -4.22 9.08
C GLU A 254 16.21 -5.45 9.85
N ASN A 255 15.68 -5.72 11.03
CA ASN A 255 16.05 -6.88 11.83
C ASN A 255 15.37 -8.20 11.44
N MET A 256 14.51 -8.19 10.39
CA MET A 256 13.95 -9.44 9.88
C MET A 256 15.08 -10.35 9.42
N ASP A 257 14.99 -11.63 9.78
CA ASP A 257 15.99 -12.62 9.37
C ASP A 257 16.07 -12.73 7.83
N GLU A 258 17.31 -12.80 7.30
CA GLU A 258 17.57 -12.82 5.85
C GLU A 258 16.87 -14.00 5.16
N LYS A 259 16.91 -15.19 5.76
CA LYS A 259 16.28 -16.40 5.21
C LYS A 259 14.76 -16.25 5.17
N THR A 260 14.18 -15.66 6.22
CA THR A 260 12.75 -15.37 6.30
C THR A 260 12.34 -14.39 5.20
N ALA A 261 13.04 -13.27 5.05
CA ALA A 261 12.78 -12.27 4.00
C ALA A 261 12.94 -12.88 2.58
N TYR A 262 13.99 -13.68 2.36
CA TYR A 262 14.19 -14.41 1.11
C TYR A 262 13.00 -15.33 0.79
N ASN A 263 12.59 -16.16 1.76
CA ASN A 263 11.47 -17.10 1.56
C ASN A 263 10.15 -16.39 1.27
N ILE A 264 9.89 -15.25 1.93
CA ILE A 264 8.70 -14.42 1.69
C ILE A 264 8.70 -13.94 0.25
N VAL A 265 9.77 -13.27 -0.18
CA VAL A 265 9.85 -12.69 -1.53
C VAL A 265 9.75 -13.79 -2.59
N LYS A 266 10.55 -14.86 -2.45
CA LYS A 266 10.52 -16.01 -3.35
C LYS A 266 9.11 -16.58 -3.47
N THR A 267 8.45 -16.85 -2.36
CA THR A 267 7.12 -17.46 -2.35
C THR A 267 6.08 -16.58 -3.02
N ILE A 268 6.10 -15.26 -2.77
CA ILE A 268 5.18 -14.31 -3.42
C ILE A 268 5.37 -14.32 -4.93
N PHE A 269 6.61 -14.33 -5.43
CA PHE A 269 6.87 -14.38 -6.88
C PHE A 269 6.53 -15.74 -7.48
N ASP A 270 6.91 -16.85 -6.83
CA ASP A 270 6.60 -18.21 -7.30
C ASP A 270 5.09 -18.50 -7.36
N LYS A 271 4.31 -17.88 -6.47
CA LYS A 271 2.85 -18.05 -6.35
C LYS A 271 2.05 -16.85 -6.84
N ARG A 272 2.65 -15.99 -7.62
CA ARG A 272 2.03 -14.77 -8.18
C ARG A 272 0.68 -15.05 -8.83
N GLU A 273 0.52 -16.15 -9.54
CA GLU A 273 -0.74 -16.51 -10.21
C GLU A 273 -1.90 -16.74 -9.21
N GLU A 274 -1.61 -17.20 -7.99
CA GLU A 274 -2.62 -17.30 -6.93
C GLU A 274 -3.06 -15.89 -6.46
N LEU A 275 -2.13 -14.94 -6.41
CA LEU A 275 -2.39 -13.55 -6.03
C LEU A 275 -3.14 -12.77 -7.13
N ILE A 276 -2.88 -13.04 -8.40
CA ILE A 276 -3.62 -12.45 -9.54
C ILE A 276 -5.10 -12.82 -9.46
N ARG A 277 -5.43 -14.06 -9.05
CA ARG A 277 -6.82 -14.46 -8.83
C ARG A 277 -7.49 -13.73 -7.66
N VAL A 278 -6.71 -13.21 -6.72
CA VAL A 278 -7.22 -12.39 -5.61
C VAL A 278 -7.48 -10.95 -6.06
N HIS A 279 -6.50 -10.36 -6.75
CA HIS A 279 -6.62 -9.00 -7.27
C HIS A 279 -5.69 -8.75 -8.46
N LYS A 280 -6.24 -8.14 -9.52
CA LYS A 280 -5.54 -7.87 -10.79
C LYS A 280 -4.22 -7.11 -10.63
N GLU A 281 -4.09 -6.24 -9.64
CA GLU A 281 -2.85 -5.49 -9.41
C GLU A 281 -1.64 -6.40 -9.13
N ALA A 282 -1.83 -7.67 -8.76
CA ALA A 282 -0.73 -8.64 -8.66
C ALA A 282 -0.09 -8.99 -10.02
N GLU A 283 -0.70 -8.64 -11.16
CA GLU A 283 -0.06 -8.69 -12.48
C GLU A 283 1.17 -7.77 -12.56
N ASN A 284 1.24 -6.75 -11.71
CA ASN A 284 2.36 -5.83 -11.61
C ASN A 284 3.53 -6.35 -10.75
N PHE A 285 3.38 -7.49 -10.06
CA PHE A 285 4.47 -8.13 -9.32
C PHE A 285 5.43 -8.79 -10.32
N LYS A 286 6.23 -7.98 -10.99
CA LYS A 286 7.14 -8.40 -12.06
C LYS A 286 8.58 -8.15 -11.66
N LEU A 287 9.47 -9.04 -12.08
CA LEU A 287 10.91 -8.92 -11.81
C LEU A 287 11.50 -7.63 -12.40
N GLU A 288 11.09 -7.26 -13.61
CA GLU A 288 11.54 -6.04 -14.28
C GLU A 288 11.15 -4.74 -13.57
N ASN A 289 10.16 -4.78 -12.67
CA ASN A 289 9.73 -3.64 -11.87
C ASN A 289 10.58 -3.46 -10.58
N GLN A 290 11.42 -4.43 -10.25
CA GLN A 290 12.24 -4.42 -9.04
C GLN A 290 13.50 -3.57 -9.26
N LYS A 291 13.37 -2.24 -9.07
CA LYS A 291 14.45 -1.27 -9.28
C LYS A 291 14.51 -0.29 -8.11
N SER A 292 15.71 0.15 -7.74
CA SER A 292 15.91 1.09 -6.63
C SER A 292 15.18 2.41 -6.85
N ALA A 293 15.11 2.92 -8.08
CA ALA A 293 14.33 4.11 -8.40
C ALA A 293 12.84 3.95 -8.09
N ALA A 294 12.26 2.76 -8.35
CA ALA A 294 10.87 2.46 -8.02
C ALA A 294 10.64 2.28 -6.51
N ALA A 295 11.67 1.92 -5.75
CA ALA A 295 11.67 1.88 -4.30
C ALA A 295 11.93 3.25 -3.63
N GLY A 296 12.12 4.32 -4.42
CA GLY A 296 12.31 5.68 -3.91
C GLY A 296 13.60 5.87 -3.11
N GLY A 297 14.59 4.98 -3.24
CA GLY A 297 15.83 5.02 -2.46
C GLY A 297 15.71 4.39 -1.06
N ILE A 298 14.59 3.76 -0.72
CA ILE A 298 14.48 2.96 0.52
C ILE A 298 15.35 1.71 0.35
N PRO A 299 16.29 1.44 1.28
CA PRO A 299 17.20 0.31 1.17
C PRO A 299 16.47 -1.03 1.05
N TRP A 300 17.01 -1.93 0.25
CA TRP A 300 16.50 -3.28 0.11
C TRP A 300 16.91 -4.16 1.30
N HIS A 301 16.04 -5.09 1.66
CA HIS A 301 16.35 -6.12 2.66
C HIS A 301 17.36 -7.13 2.07
N PRO A 302 18.39 -7.58 2.82
CA PRO A 302 19.40 -8.53 2.31
C PRO A 302 18.80 -9.78 1.69
N GLY A 303 17.75 -10.36 2.30
CA GLY A 303 17.06 -11.53 1.75
C GLY A 303 16.37 -11.26 0.41
N ALA A 304 15.81 -10.06 0.21
CA ALA A 304 15.25 -9.65 -1.08
C ALA A 304 16.37 -9.47 -2.13
N VAL A 305 17.47 -8.81 -1.76
CA VAL A 305 18.65 -8.64 -2.64
C VAL A 305 19.16 -10.00 -3.13
N ARG A 306 19.30 -10.98 -2.22
CA ARG A 306 19.71 -12.32 -2.56
C ARG A 306 18.79 -12.98 -3.59
N TYR A 307 17.47 -12.95 -3.35
CA TYR A 307 16.50 -13.52 -4.28
C TYR A 307 16.56 -12.87 -5.67
N PHE A 308 16.52 -11.53 -5.73
CA PHE A 308 16.54 -10.83 -7.02
C PHE A 308 17.86 -11.02 -7.78
N LYS A 309 18.99 -11.11 -7.07
CA LYS A 309 20.29 -11.46 -7.68
C LYS A 309 20.27 -12.85 -8.33
N GLU A 310 19.67 -13.85 -7.67
CA GLU A 310 19.48 -15.20 -8.22
C GLU A 310 18.57 -15.19 -9.47
N GLN A 311 17.65 -14.22 -9.57
CA GLN A 311 16.80 -14.01 -10.76
C GLN A 311 17.47 -13.12 -11.83
N GLY A 312 18.74 -12.77 -11.68
CA GLY A 312 19.47 -11.91 -12.63
C GLY A 312 19.08 -10.42 -12.57
N ILE A 313 18.36 -9.99 -11.54
CA ILE A 313 17.95 -8.58 -11.36
C ILE A 313 19.01 -7.83 -10.55
N LYS A 314 19.48 -6.71 -11.12
CA LYS A 314 20.33 -5.75 -10.40
C LYS A 314 19.44 -4.68 -9.76
N LEU A 315 19.54 -4.57 -8.44
CA LEU A 315 18.84 -3.58 -7.63
C LEU A 315 19.69 -2.30 -7.49
N GLU A 316 20.01 -1.67 -8.60
CA GLU A 316 20.79 -0.41 -8.66
C GLU A 316 19.88 0.81 -8.80
#